data_4c209e87a5fec9ba642634bd720474a1
#
_entry.id   4c209e87a5fec9ba642634bd720474a1
#
_cell.length_a   1.000
_cell.length_b   1.000
_cell.length_c   1.000
_cell.angle_alpha   90.00
_cell.angle_beta   90.00
_cell.angle_gamma   90.00
#
_symmetry.space_group_name_H-M   'P 1'
#
loop_
_entity.id
_entity.type
_entity.pdbx_description
1 polymer ?
#
loop_
_entity_poly.entity_id
_entity_poly.type
_entity_poly.pdbx_seq_one_letter_code
_entity_poly.pdbx_strand_id
1 'polypeptide(L)'
;MELETMRPNPVWDADSCEEAIDAFEAVADDVVVKVWGGDWCTDCRSQLPDFGAAMEAAGVEAIEHYPVEKADDGSKVGPGVEEYEIGLIPTVIVEDAESGAERARFVEDADAPITVHLAEQLGN
;
A
#
# COMPACT_ATOMS: atom_id res chain seq x y z
N MET A 1 6.61 7.02 -12.00
CA MET A 1 5.65 6.25 -12.81
C MET A 1 4.61 5.61 -11.89
N GLU A 2 3.35 5.78 -12.17
CA GLU A 2 2.29 5.29 -11.31
C GLU A 2 1.90 3.86 -11.66
N LEU A 3 1.53 3.08 -10.62
CA LEU A 3 1.00 1.74 -10.81
C LEU A 3 -0.47 1.84 -11.23
N GLU A 4 -0.82 1.19 -12.32
CA GLU A 4 -2.22 1.17 -12.75
C GLU A 4 -3.10 0.44 -11.74
N THR A 5 -2.54 -0.55 -11.06
CA THR A 5 -3.24 -1.30 -10.01
C THR A 5 -3.64 -0.41 -8.84
N MET A 6 -2.99 0.75 -8.65
CA MET A 6 -3.36 1.69 -7.58
C MET A 6 -4.51 2.63 -7.96
N ARG A 7 -5.02 2.55 -9.18
CA ARG A 7 -6.19 3.34 -9.56
C ARG A 7 -7.38 2.90 -8.72
N PRO A 8 -8.10 3.85 -8.10
CA PRO A 8 -9.21 3.49 -7.22
C PRO A 8 -10.26 2.65 -7.90
N ASN A 9 -10.69 1.59 -7.22
CA ASN A 9 -11.77 0.73 -7.70
C ASN A 9 -13.10 1.51 -7.61
N PRO A 10 -13.77 1.80 -8.72
CA PRO A 10 -14.97 2.64 -8.71
C PRO A 10 -16.19 2.01 -8.02
N VAL A 11 -16.15 0.70 -7.79
CA VAL A 11 -17.26 0.00 -7.12
C VAL A 11 -16.93 -0.36 -5.67
N TRP A 12 -15.78 0.09 -5.18
CA TRP A 12 -15.39 -0.15 -3.79
C TRP A 12 -16.27 0.65 -2.84
N ASP A 13 -16.65 0.01 -1.73
CA ASP A 13 -17.55 0.62 -0.74
C ASP A 13 -16.79 0.99 0.53
N ALA A 14 -16.71 2.28 0.81
CA ALA A 14 -16.04 2.80 2.00
C ALA A 14 -16.69 2.33 3.30
N ASP A 15 -17.99 2.07 3.28
CA ASP A 15 -18.71 1.64 4.46
C ASP A 15 -18.24 0.27 4.99
N SER A 16 -17.59 -0.51 4.14
CA SER A 16 -17.09 -1.82 4.54
C SER A 16 -15.87 -1.76 5.48
N CYS A 17 -15.19 -0.61 5.57
CA CYS A 17 -14.02 -0.46 6.43
C CYS A 17 -13.86 0.96 6.99
N GLU A 18 -14.94 1.52 7.51
CA GLU A 18 -14.94 2.88 8.07
C GLU A 18 -13.86 3.09 9.14
N GLU A 19 -13.69 2.13 10.03
CA GLU A 19 -12.69 2.25 11.10
C GLU A 19 -11.27 2.35 10.55
N ALA A 20 -10.98 1.60 9.50
CA ALA A 20 -9.67 1.65 8.85
C ALA A 20 -9.46 3.00 8.17
N ILE A 21 -10.48 3.50 7.49
CA ILE A 21 -10.42 4.81 6.84
C ILE A 21 -10.21 5.91 7.89
N ASP A 22 -10.93 5.86 9.00
CA ASP A 22 -10.77 6.83 10.08
C ASP A 22 -9.34 6.84 10.63
N ALA A 23 -8.72 5.67 10.76
CA ALA A 23 -7.34 5.56 11.23
C ALA A 23 -6.37 6.26 10.26
N PHE A 24 -6.57 6.08 8.95
CA PHE A 24 -5.74 6.75 7.94
C PHE A 24 -6.01 8.25 7.88
N GLU A 25 -7.27 8.68 8.01
CA GLU A 25 -7.61 10.10 8.05
C GLU A 25 -6.88 10.82 9.18
N ALA A 26 -6.79 10.16 10.33
CA ALA A 26 -6.16 10.74 11.51
C ALA A 26 -4.67 11.03 11.30
N VAL A 27 -4.00 10.30 10.40
CA VAL A 27 -2.57 10.44 10.15
C VAL A 27 -2.25 10.86 8.72
N ALA A 28 -3.28 11.20 7.92
CA ALA A 28 -3.10 11.46 6.48
C ALA A 28 -2.02 12.50 6.16
N ASP A 29 -1.87 13.53 6.98
CA ASP A 29 -0.89 14.59 6.78
C ASP A 29 0.46 14.27 7.39
N ASP A 30 0.55 13.20 8.18
CA ASP A 30 1.75 12.87 8.96
C ASP A 30 2.54 11.69 8.39
N VAL A 31 2.02 11.04 7.35
CA VAL A 31 2.64 9.82 6.83
C VAL A 31 2.84 9.89 5.32
N VAL A 32 3.77 9.04 4.85
CA VAL A 32 3.99 8.76 3.43
C VAL A 32 3.71 7.28 3.23
N VAL A 33 2.86 6.95 2.25
CA VAL A 33 2.53 5.57 1.93
C VAL A 33 3.38 5.15 0.73
N LYS A 34 4.17 4.09 0.88
CA LYS A 34 5.02 3.56 -0.18
C LYS A 34 4.50 2.22 -0.65
N VAL A 35 4.27 2.07 -1.95
CA VAL A 35 3.67 0.88 -2.53
C VAL A 35 4.60 0.22 -3.53
N TRP A 36 4.98 -1.02 -3.25
CA TRP A 36 5.72 -1.86 -4.19
C TRP A 36 4.76 -2.85 -4.81
N GLY A 37 4.65 -2.85 -6.12
CA GLY A 37 3.75 -3.75 -6.82
C GLY A 37 4.06 -3.82 -8.28
N GLY A 38 3.36 -4.69 -8.99
CA GLY A 38 3.51 -4.85 -10.43
C GLY A 38 2.16 -5.06 -11.09
N ASP A 39 1.94 -4.39 -12.21
CA ASP A 39 0.68 -4.51 -12.94
C ASP A 39 0.51 -5.92 -13.56
N TRP A 40 1.62 -6.69 -13.62
CA TRP A 40 1.62 -8.08 -14.06
C TRP A 40 1.26 -9.06 -12.93
N CYS A 41 1.26 -8.60 -11.68
CA CYS A 41 1.07 -9.45 -10.51
C CYS A 41 -0.42 -9.62 -10.18
N THR A 42 -0.89 -10.87 -10.11
CA THR A 42 -2.30 -11.17 -9.83
C THR A 42 -2.75 -10.62 -8.48
N ASP A 43 -1.92 -10.80 -7.45
CA ASP A 43 -2.25 -10.32 -6.10
C ASP A 43 -2.34 -8.79 -6.04
N CYS A 44 -1.44 -8.11 -6.75
CA CYS A 44 -1.48 -6.65 -6.83
C CYS A 44 -2.77 -6.19 -7.50
N ARG A 45 -3.15 -6.86 -8.60
CA ARG A 45 -4.35 -6.50 -9.35
C ARG A 45 -5.64 -6.74 -8.57
N SER A 46 -5.63 -7.68 -7.63
CA SER A 46 -6.81 -7.96 -6.83
C SER A 46 -6.90 -7.09 -5.56
N GLN A 47 -5.78 -6.65 -5.02
CA GLN A 47 -5.75 -5.93 -3.74
C GLN A 47 -5.53 -4.42 -3.84
N LEU A 48 -4.65 -3.97 -4.73
CA LEU A 48 -4.27 -2.56 -4.80
C LEU A 48 -5.39 -1.60 -5.22
N PRO A 49 -6.31 -1.96 -6.14
CA PRO A 49 -7.40 -1.05 -6.50
C PRO A 49 -8.27 -0.67 -5.30
N ASP A 50 -8.55 -1.63 -4.43
CA ASP A 50 -9.34 -1.36 -3.22
C ASP A 50 -8.55 -0.51 -2.23
N PHE A 51 -7.26 -0.77 -2.10
CA PHE A 51 -6.39 0.03 -1.26
C PHE A 51 -6.30 1.48 -1.79
N GLY A 52 -6.17 1.65 -3.10
CA GLY A 52 -6.15 2.97 -3.72
C GLY A 52 -7.43 3.74 -3.45
N ALA A 53 -8.58 3.05 -3.54
CA ALA A 53 -9.87 3.66 -3.24
C ALA A 53 -9.96 4.08 -1.77
N ALA A 54 -9.44 3.25 -0.87
CA ALA A 54 -9.43 3.56 0.56
C ALA A 54 -8.57 4.79 0.86
N MET A 55 -7.41 4.91 0.22
CA MET A 55 -6.53 6.06 0.43
C MET A 55 -7.18 7.35 -0.08
N GLU A 56 -7.87 7.27 -1.21
CA GLU A 56 -8.62 8.41 -1.74
C GLU A 56 -9.71 8.84 -0.76
N ALA A 57 -10.46 7.88 -0.22
CA ALA A 57 -11.52 8.15 0.74
C ALA A 57 -10.99 8.76 2.04
N ALA A 58 -9.79 8.35 2.47
CA ALA A 58 -9.17 8.85 3.69
C ALA A 58 -8.43 10.17 3.50
N GLY A 59 -8.30 10.64 2.26
CA GLY A 59 -7.60 11.88 1.98
C GLY A 59 -6.08 11.80 2.05
N VAL A 60 -5.53 10.58 1.94
CA VAL A 60 -4.09 10.39 1.93
C VAL A 60 -3.55 10.73 0.54
N GLU A 61 -2.75 11.78 0.45
CA GLU A 61 -2.21 12.25 -0.83
C GLU A 61 -0.74 11.88 -1.04
N ALA A 62 0.00 11.70 0.04
CA ALA A 62 1.43 11.39 -0.03
C ALA A 62 1.64 9.89 -0.26
N ILE A 63 1.45 9.46 -1.50
CA ILE A 63 1.60 8.07 -1.92
C ILE A 63 2.68 7.99 -2.97
N GLU A 64 3.69 7.13 -2.73
CA GLU A 64 4.76 6.88 -3.67
C GLU A 64 4.62 5.49 -4.27
N HIS A 65 4.74 5.39 -5.57
CA HIS A 65 4.61 4.14 -6.32
C HIS A 65 5.99 3.63 -6.72
N TYR A 66 6.25 2.35 -6.44
CA TYR A 66 7.51 1.70 -6.78
C TYR A 66 7.21 0.46 -7.63
N PRO A 67 7.13 0.64 -8.97
CA PRO A 67 6.86 -0.48 -9.87
C PRO A 67 7.98 -1.52 -9.77
N VAL A 68 7.59 -2.78 -9.60
CA VAL A 68 8.51 -3.90 -9.46
C VAL A 68 8.41 -4.77 -10.71
N GLU A 69 9.55 -5.18 -11.24
CA GLU A 69 9.62 -6.06 -12.40
C GLU A 69 10.17 -7.43 -11.97
N LYS A 70 9.90 -8.43 -12.79
CA LYS A 70 10.38 -9.78 -12.54
C LYS A 70 11.59 -10.04 -13.45
N ALA A 71 12.72 -10.36 -12.83
CA ALA A 71 13.93 -10.68 -13.58
C ALA A 71 13.85 -12.10 -14.16
N ASP A 72 14.77 -12.44 -15.07
CA ASP A 72 14.80 -13.75 -15.71
C ASP A 72 14.91 -14.91 -14.72
N ASP A 73 15.55 -14.68 -13.60
CA ASP A 73 15.71 -15.71 -12.54
C ASP A 73 14.53 -15.76 -11.57
N GLY A 74 13.50 -14.96 -11.81
CA GLY A 74 12.31 -14.91 -10.96
C GLY A 74 12.39 -13.93 -9.80
N SER A 75 13.52 -13.27 -9.59
CA SER A 75 13.65 -12.30 -8.52
C SER A 75 12.91 -11.00 -8.83
N LYS A 76 12.55 -10.24 -7.80
CA LYS A 76 11.92 -8.95 -7.95
C LYS A 76 12.97 -7.86 -8.06
N VAL A 77 12.80 -6.98 -9.04
CA VAL A 77 13.73 -5.89 -9.31
C VAL A 77 12.97 -4.58 -9.40
N GLY A 78 13.46 -3.56 -8.72
CA GLY A 78 12.82 -2.25 -8.75
C GLY A 78 13.40 -1.29 -7.73
N PRO A 79 12.94 -0.02 -7.76
CA PRO A 79 13.46 0.99 -6.83
C PRO A 79 13.13 0.62 -5.38
N GLY A 80 14.14 0.65 -4.52
CA GLY A 80 13.97 0.39 -3.10
C GLY A 80 13.80 -1.08 -2.72
N VAL A 81 13.78 -2.00 -3.68
CA VAL A 81 13.59 -3.44 -3.41
C VAL A 81 14.65 -3.98 -2.45
N GLU A 82 15.92 -3.64 -2.68
CA GLU A 82 16.99 -4.08 -1.80
C GLU A 82 17.00 -3.33 -0.47
N GLU A 83 16.79 -2.03 -0.51
CA GLU A 83 16.81 -1.18 0.68
C GLU A 83 15.74 -1.57 1.70
N TYR A 84 14.54 -1.89 1.23
CA TYR A 84 13.42 -2.25 2.09
C TYR A 84 13.20 -3.75 2.20
N GLU A 85 14.08 -4.54 1.60
CA GLU A 85 14.01 -6.00 1.62
C GLU A 85 12.69 -6.53 1.07
N ILE A 86 12.28 -6.01 -0.10
CA ILE A 86 11.02 -6.36 -0.74
C ILE A 86 11.19 -7.68 -1.48
N GLY A 87 10.75 -8.78 -0.88
CA GLY A 87 10.81 -10.10 -1.49
C GLY A 87 9.49 -10.55 -2.11
N LEU A 88 8.39 -9.97 -1.65
CA LEU A 88 7.04 -10.32 -2.09
C LEU A 88 6.27 -9.05 -2.44
N ILE A 89 5.32 -9.12 -3.35
CA ILE A 89 4.46 -8.00 -3.71
C ILE A 89 3.00 -8.46 -3.75
N PRO A 90 2.02 -7.59 -3.42
CA PRO A 90 2.21 -6.20 -3.05
C PRO A 90 2.80 -6.04 -1.66
N THR A 91 3.67 -5.06 -1.48
CA THR A 91 4.15 -4.65 -0.17
C THR A 91 3.81 -3.17 -0.02
N VAL A 92 3.24 -2.81 1.12
CA VAL A 92 2.89 -1.42 1.41
C VAL A 92 3.50 -1.04 2.74
N ILE A 93 4.26 0.04 2.75
CA ILE A 93 4.90 0.55 3.97
C ILE A 93 4.38 1.96 4.23
N VAL A 94 3.98 2.21 5.47
CA VAL A 94 3.56 3.54 5.91
C VAL A 94 4.68 4.09 6.79
N GLU A 95 5.26 5.20 6.37
CA GLU A 95 6.37 5.84 7.09
C GLU A 95 5.95 7.20 7.65
N ASP A 96 6.55 7.56 8.76
CA ASP A 96 6.37 8.90 9.32
C ASP A 96 6.99 9.93 8.36
N ALA A 97 6.24 10.97 8.00
CA ALA A 97 6.68 11.95 7.03
C ALA A 97 7.87 12.78 7.51
N GLU A 98 8.01 12.97 8.82
CA GLU A 98 9.11 13.75 9.38
C GLU A 98 10.39 12.94 9.61
N SER A 99 10.24 11.76 10.23
CA SER A 99 11.40 10.96 10.63
C SER A 99 11.78 9.88 9.64
N GLY A 100 10.84 9.48 8.75
CA GLY A 100 11.04 8.37 7.85
C GLY A 100 10.94 7.01 8.53
N ALA A 101 10.52 6.98 9.80
CA ALA A 101 10.39 5.73 10.53
C ALA A 101 9.20 4.92 10.04
N GLU A 102 9.37 3.62 9.90
CA GLU A 102 8.31 2.73 9.48
C GLU A 102 7.27 2.62 10.59
N ARG A 103 6.01 2.93 10.27
CA ARG A 103 4.89 2.85 11.22
C ARG A 103 4.03 1.62 11.01
N ALA A 104 3.93 1.14 9.77
CA ALA A 104 3.14 -0.04 9.44
C ALA A 104 3.68 -0.69 8.18
N ARG A 105 3.47 -2.00 8.03
CA ARG A 105 3.91 -2.75 6.86
C ARG A 105 2.92 -3.88 6.55
N PHE A 106 2.56 -3.99 5.28
CA PHE A 106 1.79 -5.12 4.74
C PHE A 106 2.66 -5.81 3.69
N VAL A 107 2.76 -7.13 3.76
CA VAL A 107 3.53 -7.93 2.79
C VAL A 107 2.63 -9.01 2.21
N GLU A 108 2.40 -8.93 0.92
CA GLU A 108 1.66 -9.86 0.05
C GLU A 108 0.35 -10.43 0.61
N ASP A 109 0.39 -11.08 1.75
CA ASP A 109 -0.73 -11.86 2.27
C ASP A 109 -0.90 -11.64 3.76
N ALA A 110 -2.15 -11.42 4.18
CA ALA A 110 -2.52 -11.28 5.57
C ALA A 110 -3.98 -11.69 5.72
N ASP A 111 -4.42 -11.89 6.96
CA ASP A 111 -5.79 -12.33 7.25
C ASP A 111 -6.84 -11.25 6.96
N ALA A 112 -6.40 -10.04 6.65
CA ALA A 112 -7.30 -8.90 6.39
C ALA A 112 -6.84 -8.16 5.14
N PRO A 113 -7.73 -7.37 4.51
CA PRO A 113 -7.34 -6.49 3.40
C PRO A 113 -6.23 -5.52 3.81
N ILE A 114 -5.46 -5.05 2.83
CA ILE A 114 -4.33 -4.15 3.06
C ILE A 114 -4.71 -2.99 3.98
N THR A 115 -5.81 -2.30 3.68
CA THR A 115 -6.26 -1.13 4.45
C THR A 115 -6.48 -1.48 5.91
N VAL A 116 -7.19 -2.57 6.16
CA VAL A 116 -7.52 -3.00 7.53
C VAL A 116 -6.26 -3.43 8.29
N HIS A 117 -5.40 -4.20 7.63
CA HIS A 117 -4.15 -4.69 8.23
C HIS A 117 -3.25 -3.52 8.67
N LEU A 118 -3.07 -2.53 7.80
CA LEU A 118 -2.25 -1.37 8.11
C LEU A 118 -2.90 -0.49 9.19
N ALA A 119 -4.21 -0.32 9.11
CA ALA A 119 -4.93 0.50 10.09
C ALA A 119 -4.82 -0.06 11.51
N GLU A 120 -4.83 -1.38 11.66
CA GLU A 120 -4.65 -2.02 12.96
C GLU A 120 -3.29 -1.66 13.56
N GLN A 121 -2.26 -1.59 12.73
CA GLN A 121 -0.92 -1.22 13.17
C GLN A 121 -0.84 0.26 13.53
N LEU A 122 -1.51 1.12 12.76
CA LEU A 122 -1.50 2.56 12.98
C LEU A 122 -2.32 2.98 14.21
N GLY A 123 -3.37 2.23 14.52
CA GLY A 123 -4.27 2.54 15.61
C GLY A 123 -3.75 2.16 16.98
N ASN A 124 -2.63 1.49 17.06
CA ASN A 124 -2.06 1.01 18.33
C ASN A 124 -0.77 1.70 18.69
#